data_c818986a69fc43ee27cfe2956cd6ace7
#
_entry.id   c818986a69fc43ee27cfe2956cd6ace7
#
_cell.length_a   1.000
_cell.length_b   1.000
_cell.length_c   1.000
_cell.angle_alpha   90.00
_cell.angle_beta   90.00
_cell.angle_gamma   90.00
#
_symmetry.space_group_name_H-M   'P 1'
#
loop_
_entity.id
_entity.type
_entity.pdbx_description
1 polymer ?
#
loop_
_entity_poly.entity_id
_entity_poly.type
_entity_poly.pdbx_seq_one_letter_code
_entity_poly.pdbx_strand_id
1 'polypeptide(L)'
;MKYIAKYLSMPYINVYEVATFYTMYNLSPVGKYFIQVCTTSPCLIRGSDKLVKACKEKISNEMGELSKNGKCSWIEVECLGACVSAPMMQINEDYYEDLDETKTKEILVSLINDKPLKPGSYRGRKNTSPEKFKNIDGDKHA
;
A
#
# COMPACT_ATOMS: atom_id res chain seq x y z
N MET A 1 -8.49 22.29 4.36
CA MET A 1 -9.02 22.26 5.73
C MET A 1 -9.77 23.55 6.10
N LYS A 2 -9.19 24.76 6.03
CA LYS A 2 -9.89 26.02 6.41
C LYS A 2 -11.23 26.24 5.70
N TYR A 3 -11.31 25.97 4.40
CA TYR A 3 -12.55 26.05 3.64
C TYR A 3 -13.62 25.08 4.17
N ILE A 4 -13.23 23.82 4.45
CA ILE A 4 -14.14 22.79 4.98
C ILE A 4 -14.68 23.21 6.36
N ALA A 5 -13.81 23.69 7.25
CA ALA A 5 -14.21 24.17 8.56
C ALA A 5 -15.25 25.28 8.47
N LYS A 6 -15.04 26.26 7.58
CA LYS A 6 -16.00 27.34 7.33
C LYS A 6 -17.31 26.80 6.74
N TYR A 7 -17.24 25.91 5.77
CA TYR A 7 -18.41 25.32 5.12
C TYR A 7 -19.29 24.53 6.09
N LEU A 8 -18.66 23.75 6.99
CA LEU A 8 -19.35 22.95 8.00
C LEU A 8 -19.66 23.73 9.29
N SER A 9 -19.33 25.02 9.36
CA SER A 9 -19.54 25.87 10.57
C SER A 9 -18.93 25.26 11.83
N MET A 10 -17.72 24.68 11.74
CA MET A 10 -17.01 24.05 12.86
C MET A 10 -15.61 24.65 13.06
N PRO A 11 -15.03 24.52 14.26
CA PRO A 11 -13.66 24.94 14.52
C PRO A 11 -12.67 24.25 13.58
N TYR A 12 -11.65 25.00 13.12
CA TYR A 12 -10.59 24.48 12.25
C TYR A 12 -9.89 23.24 12.84
N ILE A 13 -9.70 23.24 14.15
CA ILE A 13 -9.00 22.13 14.84
C ILE A 13 -9.70 20.79 14.63
N ASN A 14 -11.04 20.76 14.62
CA ASN A 14 -11.79 19.52 14.43
C ASN A 14 -11.54 18.93 13.03
N VAL A 15 -11.47 19.77 12.01
CA VAL A 15 -11.14 19.32 10.64
C VAL A 15 -9.68 18.87 10.57
N TYR A 16 -8.78 19.58 11.25
CA TYR A 16 -7.36 19.25 11.32
C TYR A 16 -7.12 17.89 11.99
N GLU A 17 -7.75 17.64 13.13
CA GLU A 17 -7.67 16.38 13.87
C GLU A 17 -8.09 15.19 13.01
N VAL A 18 -9.25 15.29 12.34
CA VAL A 18 -9.74 14.25 11.45
C VAL A 18 -8.77 14.01 10.27
N ALA A 19 -8.36 15.10 9.62
CA ALA A 19 -7.48 15.00 8.44
C ALA A 19 -6.09 14.44 8.76
N THR A 20 -5.58 14.67 9.98
CA THR A 20 -4.27 14.16 10.39
C THR A 20 -4.34 12.77 11.03
N PHE A 21 -5.47 12.39 11.60
CA PHE A 21 -5.65 11.08 12.22
C PHE A 21 -5.93 9.98 11.18
N TYR A 22 -6.81 10.24 10.23
CA TYR A 22 -7.20 9.24 9.24
C TYR A 22 -6.26 9.28 8.03
N THR A 23 -5.45 8.26 7.87
CA THR A 23 -4.38 8.15 6.86
C THR A 23 -4.88 8.15 5.41
N MET A 24 -6.18 7.90 5.18
CA MET A 24 -6.79 8.03 3.85
C MET A 24 -6.84 9.47 3.33
N TYR A 25 -6.71 10.47 4.20
CA TYR A 25 -6.61 11.86 3.81
C TYR A 25 -5.16 12.21 3.50
N ASN A 26 -4.83 12.27 2.22
CA ASN A 26 -3.50 12.69 1.79
C ASN A 26 -3.29 14.18 2.07
N LEU A 27 -2.34 14.50 2.92
CA LEU A 27 -2.02 15.89 3.30
C LEU A 27 -1.03 16.56 2.33
N SER A 28 -0.44 15.77 1.47
CA SER A 28 0.47 16.19 0.40
C SER A 28 0.03 15.57 -0.92
N PRO A 29 0.42 16.16 -2.06
CA PRO A 29 0.13 15.56 -3.36
C PRO A 29 0.71 14.15 -3.47
N VAL A 30 -0.08 13.21 -3.97
CA VAL A 30 0.35 11.84 -4.25
C VAL A 30 0.39 11.59 -5.75
N GLY A 31 1.22 10.65 -6.18
CA GLY A 31 1.29 10.23 -7.57
C GLY A 31 0.06 9.45 -8.02
N LYS A 32 -0.07 9.25 -9.34
CA LYS A 32 -1.08 8.34 -9.92
C LYS A 32 -1.03 6.95 -9.28
N TYR A 33 0.19 6.49 -8.94
CA TYR A 33 0.44 5.27 -8.21
C TYR A 33 0.97 5.61 -6.83
N PHE A 34 0.13 5.39 -5.82
CA PHE A 34 0.47 5.58 -4.42
C PHE A 34 0.85 4.25 -3.79
N ILE A 35 2.13 4.09 -3.49
CA ILE A 35 2.71 2.86 -2.96
C ILE A 35 2.81 2.95 -1.45
N GLN A 36 2.18 2.01 -0.75
CA GLN A 36 2.17 1.90 0.70
C GLN A 36 2.89 0.60 1.09
N VAL A 37 4.08 0.72 1.66
CA VAL A 37 4.90 -0.43 2.05
C VAL A 37 4.62 -0.79 3.50
N CYS A 38 4.14 -2.00 3.75
CA CYS A 38 3.95 -2.50 5.12
C CYS A 38 5.32 -2.80 5.75
N THR A 39 5.63 -2.15 6.88
CA THR A 39 6.91 -2.30 7.59
C THR A 39 6.77 -2.83 9.02
N THR A 40 5.57 -3.31 9.41
CA THR A 40 5.36 -3.95 10.72
C THR A 40 6.06 -5.30 10.83
N SER A 41 6.14 -5.83 12.05
CA SER A 41 7.01 -6.94 12.40
C SER A 41 7.02 -8.13 11.44
N PRO A 42 5.88 -8.71 10.99
CA PRO A 42 5.92 -9.83 10.05
C PRO A 42 6.56 -9.47 8.70
N CYS A 43 6.26 -8.27 8.18
CA CYS A 43 6.84 -7.79 6.94
C CYS A 43 8.33 -7.47 7.11
N LEU A 44 8.72 -6.86 8.23
CA LEU A 44 10.12 -6.56 8.53
C LEU A 44 10.97 -7.83 8.61
N ILE A 45 10.51 -8.84 9.37
CA ILE A 45 11.21 -10.14 9.50
C ILE A 45 11.34 -10.82 8.13
N ARG A 46 10.38 -10.60 7.24
CA ARG A 46 10.36 -11.18 5.88
C ARG A 46 11.09 -10.32 4.84
N GLY A 47 11.66 -9.18 5.24
CA GLY A 47 12.52 -8.36 4.40
C GLY A 47 11.83 -7.15 3.73
N SER A 48 10.87 -6.51 4.40
CA SER A 48 10.26 -5.26 3.88
C SER A 48 11.25 -4.10 3.77
N ASP A 49 12.36 -4.12 4.52
CA ASP A 49 13.48 -3.21 4.37
C ASP A 49 14.03 -3.15 2.93
N LYS A 50 14.04 -4.30 2.25
CA LYS A 50 14.44 -4.38 0.83
C LYS A 50 13.43 -3.71 -0.10
N LEU A 51 12.13 -3.77 0.24
CA LEU A 51 11.08 -3.08 -0.50
C LEU A 51 11.22 -1.57 -0.34
N VAL A 52 11.42 -1.11 0.90
CA VAL A 52 11.69 0.31 1.21
C VAL A 52 12.92 0.80 0.45
N LYS A 53 14.01 0.04 0.47
CA LYS A 53 15.22 0.37 -0.30
C LYS A 53 14.94 0.51 -1.79
N ALA A 54 14.16 -0.41 -2.36
CA ALA A 54 13.76 -0.34 -3.78
C ALA A 54 12.93 0.92 -4.09
N CYS A 55 12.02 1.32 -3.17
CA CYS A 55 11.26 2.56 -3.32
C CYS A 55 12.18 3.78 -3.29
N LYS A 56 13.12 3.84 -2.35
CA LYS A 56 14.11 4.93 -2.27
C LYS A 56 14.95 5.04 -3.55
N GLU A 57 15.37 3.92 -4.10
CA GLU A 57 16.19 3.90 -5.33
C GLU A 57 15.40 4.28 -6.59
N LYS A 58 14.13 3.93 -6.69
CA LYS A 58 13.35 4.04 -7.93
C LYS A 58 12.37 5.19 -7.97
N ILE A 59 11.86 5.64 -6.85
CA ILE A 59 10.83 6.68 -6.77
C ILE A 59 11.42 7.98 -6.25
N SER A 60 11.69 8.05 -4.96
CA SER A 60 12.32 9.19 -4.28
C SER A 60 13.04 8.73 -3.03
N ASN A 61 14.10 9.42 -2.63
CA ASN A 61 14.85 9.09 -1.43
C ASN A 61 14.01 9.28 -0.14
N GLU A 62 13.12 10.25 -0.14
CA GLU A 62 12.25 10.56 0.99
C GLU A 62 10.83 10.04 0.74
N MET A 63 10.20 9.47 1.79
CA MET A 63 8.79 9.08 1.72
C MET A 63 7.89 10.30 1.63
N GLY A 64 6.76 10.17 0.93
CA GLY A 64 5.80 11.25 0.71
C GLY A 64 6.14 12.16 -0.46
N GLU A 65 7.31 12.02 -1.05
CA GLU A 65 7.70 12.79 -2.25
C GLU A 65 7.26 12.11 -3.55
N LEU A 66 7.06 12.93 -4.56
CA LEU A 66 6.76 12.46 -5.91
C LEU A 66 8.03 12.00 -6.64
N SER A 67 7.90 10.96 -7.44
CA SER A 67 8.93 10.58 -8.41
C SER A 67 9.21 11.71 -9.41
N LYS A 68 10.38 11.71 -10.05
CA LYS A 68 10.79 12.74 -11.02
C LYS A 68 9.77 13.02 -12.13
N ASN A 69 9.00 12.01 -12.52
CA ASN A 69 7.94 12.14 -13.53
C ASN A 69 6.54 12.41 -12.93
N GLY A 70 6.43 12.58 -11.61
CA GLY A 70 5.19 12.86 -10.89
C GLY A 70 4.20 11.70 -10.82
N LYS A 71 4.53 10.51 -11.34
CA LYS A 71 3.58 9.39 -11.44
C LYS A 71 3.48 8.56 -10.18
N CYS A 72 4.55 8.42 -9.42
CA CYS A 72 4.62 7.57 -8.25
C CYS A 72 4.95 8.38 -7.00
N SER A 73 4.40 7.94 -5.88
CA SER A 73 4.84 8.34 -4.54
C SER A 73 4.75 7.13 -3.62
N TRP A 74 5.50 7.12 -2.54
CA TRP A 74 5.52 6.00 -1.61
C TRP A 74 5.60 6.46 -0.15
N ILE A 75 5.04 5.64 0.74
CA ILE A 75 5.15 5.81 2.19
C ILE A 75 5.32 4.45 2.87
N GLU A 76 5.86 4.47 4.08
CA GLU A 76 5.76 3.34 4.99
C GLU A 76 4.44 3.40 5.74
N VAL A 77 3.80 2.26 5.93
CA VAL A 77 2.52 2.15 6.64
C VAL A 77 2.54 1.01 7.66
N GLU A 78 1.60 1.10 8.60
CA GLU A 78 1.30 0.04 9.54
C GLU A 78 0.70 -1.19 8.85
N CYS A 79 0.42 -2.25 9.64
CA CYS A 79 -0.05 -3.52 9.12
C CYS A 79 -1.30 -3.41 8.26
N LEU A 80 -1.19 -3.90 7.02
CA LEU A 80 -2.29 -3.95 6.04
C LEU A 80 -3.10 -5.26 6.11
N GLY A 81 -2.87 -6.11 7.12
CA GLY A 81 -3.65 -7.33 7.33
C GLY A 81 -3.25 -8.53 6.47
N ALA A 82 -2.22 -8.43 5.64
CA ALA A 82 -1.76 -9.50 4.74
C ALA A 82 -0.47 -10.20 5.26
N CYS A 83 -0.33 -10.38 6.57
CA CYS A 83 0.88 -10.91 7.20
C CYS A 83 1.27 -12.31 6.72
N VAL A 84 0.29 -13.14 6.34
CA VAL A 84 0.54 -14.49 5.80
C VAL A 84 1.31 -14.46 4.47
N SER A 85 1.19 -13.37 3.73
CA SER A 85 1.83 -13.15 2.43
C SER A 85 2.91 -12.06 2.49
N ALA A 86 3.52 -11.88 3.66
CA ALA A 86 4.60 -10.93 3.86
C ALA A 86 5.88 -11.34 3.09
N PRO A 87 6.73 -10.38 2.64
CA PRO A 87 6.45 -8.94 2.68
C PRO A 87 5.53 -8.50 1.55
N MET A 88 4.83 -7.40 1.77
CA MET A 88 3.84 -6.90 0.83
C MET A 88 3.78 -5.37 0.78
N MET A 89 3.21 -4.86 -0.28
CA MET A 89 2.83 -3.45 -0.43
C MET A 89 1.46 -3.31 -1.06
N GLN A 90 0.78 -2.21 -0.77
CA GLN A 90 -0.44 -1.81 -1.44
C GLN A 90 -0.11 -0.72 -2.47
N ILE A 91 -0.66 -0.83 -3.66
CA ILE A 91 -0.56 0.20 -4.70
C ILE A 91 -1.97 0.62 -5.05
N ASN A 92 -2.34 1.85 -4.70
CA ASN A 92 -3.71 2.33 -4.73
C ASN A 92 -4.65 1.40 -3.93
N GLU A 93 -5.52 0.63 -4.60
CA GLU A 93 -6.47 -0.30 -3.96
C GLU A 93 -6.00 -1.77 -4.00
N ASP A 94 -4.92 -2.06 -4.72
CA ASP A 94 -4.48 -3.42 -4.98
C ASP A 94 -3.31 -3.86 -4.09
N TYR A 95 -3.35 -5.11 -3.64
CA TYR A 95 -2.27 -5.75 -2.87
C TYR A 95 -1.30 -6.48 -3.80
N TYR A 96 -0.01 -6.27 -3.53
CA TYR A 96 1.12 -6.97 -4.13
C TYR A 96 1.84 -7.71 -3.03
N GLU A 97 1.81 -9.03 -3.08
CA GLU A 97 2.13 -9.90 -1.95
C GLU A 97 3.28 -10.87 -2.27
N ASP A 98 3.89 -11.46 -1.21
CA ASP A 98 5.02 -12.40 -1.33
C ASP A 98 6.19 -11.82 -2.13
N LEU A 99 6.49 -10.57 -1.90
CA LEU A 99 7.47 -9.81 -2.67
C LEU A 99 8.91 -10.13 -2.25
N ASP A 100 9.81 -9.91 -3.17
CA ASP A 100 11.24 -9.79 -2.94
C ASP A 100 11.77 -8.49 -3.57
N GLU A 101 13.05 -8.21 -3.39
CA GLU A 101 13.68 -7.00 -3.92
C GLU A 101 13.58 -6.91 -5.44
N THR A 102 13.78 -8.04 -6.15
CA THR A 102 13.76 -8.09 -7.61
C THR A 102 12.37 -7.80 -8.15
N LYS A 103 11.35 -8.50 -7.61
CA LYS A 103 9.96 -8.29 -8.00
C LYS A 103 9.47 -6.88 -7.67
N THR A 104 9.86 -6.36 -6.53
CA THR A 104 9.54 -4.98 -6.16
C THR A 104 10.11 -4.00 -7.19
N LYS A 105 11.39 -4.14 -7.56
CA LYS A 105 11.99 -3.28 -8.59
C LYS A 105 11.30 -3.40 -9.96
N GLU A 106 10.93 -4.62 -10.38
CA GLU A 106 10.16 -4.85 -11.60
C GLU A 106 8.81 -4.10 -11.57
N ILE A 107 8.07 -4.24 -10.47
CA ILE A 107 6.78 -3.56 -10.28
C ILE A 107 6.97 -2.03 -10.35
N LEU A 108 7.91 -1.48 -9.59
CA LEU A 108 8.14 -0.04 -9.55
C LEU A 108 8.52 0.53 -10.92
N VAL A 109 9.39 -0.16 -11.67
CA VAL A 109 9.75 0.24 -13.04
C VAL A 109 8.54 0.18 -13.96
N SER A 110 7.69 -0.82 -13.83
CA SER A 110 6.47 -0.94 -14.63
C SER A 110 5.47 0.20 -14.36
N LEU A 111 5.32 0.62 -13.10
CA LEU A 111 4.49 1.76 -12.71
C LEU A 111 5.01 3.08 -13.26
N ILE A 112 6.33 3.30 -13.19
CA ILE A 112 6.99 4.48 -13.76
C ILE A 112 6.72 4.58 -15.27
N ASN A 113 6.67 3.44 -15.95
CA ASN A 113 6.35 3.33 -17.39
C ASN A 113 4.84 3.26 -17.68
N ASP A 114 3.98 3.43 -16.65
CA ASP A 114 2.52 3.42 -16.78
C ASP A 114 1.95 2.07 -17.28
N LYS A 115 2.60 0.98 -16.93
CA LYS A 115 2.21 -0.40 -17.29
C LYS A 115 2.16 -1.27 -16.02
N PRO A 116 1.14 -1.09 -15.15
CA PRO A 116 1.06 -1.83 -13.90
C PRO A 116 1.02 -3.34 -14.15
N LEU A 117 1.75 -4.08 -13.34
CA LEU A 117 1.73 -5.55 -13.34
C LEU A 117 0.48 -6.05 -12.60
N LYS A 118 0.16 -7.31 -12.79
CA LYS A 118 -1.00 -7.94 -12.15
C LYS A 118 -0.80 -7.97 -10.62
N PRO A 119 -1.78 -7.48 -9.84
CA PRO A 119 -1.74 -7.57 -8.38
C PRO A 119 -1.87 -9.02 -7.89
N GLY A 120 -1.57 -9.21 -6.61
CA GLY A 120 -1.71 -10.47 -5.90
C GLY A 120 -0.38 -11.09 -5.50
N SER A 121 -0.40 -12.39 -5.19
CA SER A 121 0.78 -13.12 -4.72
C SER A 121 1.74 -13.46 -5.85
N TYR A 122 3.00 -13.08 -5.68
CA TYR A 122 4.08 -13.40 -6.62
C TYR A 122 4.73 -14.79 -6.37
N ARG A 123 4.15 -15.58 -5.45
CA ARG A 123 4.47 -17.00 -5.25
C ARG A 123 3.38 -17.96 -5.75
N GLY A 124 2.39 -17.43 -6.48
CA GLY A 124 1.29 -18.23 -7.04
C GLY A 124 0.25 -18.68 -6.00
N ARG A 125 0.23 -18.07 -4.82
CA ARG A 125 -0.82 -18.28 -3.83
C ARG A 125 -2.08 -17.49 -4.20
N LYS A 126 -3.21 -17.88 -3.65
CA LYS A 126 -4.49 -17.16 -3.82
C LYS A 126 -4.59 -15.96 -2.87
N ASN A 127 -3.54 -15.13 -2.85
CA ASN A 127 -3.44 -13.95 -1.96
C ASN A 127 -3.65 -14.34 -0.48
N THR A 128 -4.21 -13.42 0.29
CA THR A 128 -4.61 -13.63 1.68
C THR A 128 -5.96 -14.33 1.81
N SER A 129 -6.66 -14.57 0.70
CA SER A 129 -7.92 -15.29 0.73
C SER A 129 -7.72 -16.72 1.23
N PRO A 130 -8.54 -17.22 2.16
CA PRO A 130 -8.53 -18.64 2.49
C PRO A 130 -8.78 -19.44 1.21
N GLU A 131 -8.11 -20.56 1.05
CA GLU A 131 -8.53 -21.53 0.04
C GLU A 131 -10.01 -21.81 0.26
N LYS A 132 -10.78 -21.93 -0.85
CA LYS A 132 -12.18 -22.34 -0.74
C LYS A 132 -12.19 -23.55 0.19
N PHE A 133 -12.88 -23.43 1.32
CA PHE A 133 -13.22 -24.60 2.09
C PHE A 133 -13.76 -25.62 1.10
N LYS A 134 -13.05 -26.69 0.87
CA LYS A 134 -13.66 -27.86 0.28
C LYS A 134 -14.78 -28.14 1.23
N ASN A 135 -16.03 -28.02 0.75
CA ASN A 135 -17.18 -28.37 1.57
C ASN A 135 -16.86 -29.71 2.22
N ILE A 136 -16.52 -29.68 3.49
CA ILE A 136 -16.46 -30.88 4.31
C ILE A 136 -17.91 -31.24 4.36
N ASP A 137 -18.25 -32.24 3.55
CA ASP A 137 -19.54 -32.87 3.41
C ASP A 137 -20.72 -32.23 4.17
N GLY A 138 -21.61 -31.64 3.40
CA GLY A 138 -23.00 -31.61 3.77
C GLY A 138 -23.46 -30.50 4.70
N ASP A 139 -22.77 -29.40 4.81
CA ASP A 139 -23.34 -28.24 5.51
C ASP A 139 -24.43 -27.59 4.65
N LYS A 140 -25.63 -28.17 4.81
CA LYS A 140 -26.89 -27.66 4.27
C LYS A 140 -27.45 -26.51 5.11
N HIS A 141 -26.56 -25.77 5.78
CA HIS A 141 -26.95 -24.65 6.64
C HIS A 141 -26.21 -23.38 6.17
N ALA A 142 -26.76 -22.71 5.18
CA ALA A 142 -26.64 -21.32 4.90
C ALA A 142 -27.97 -20.80 4.38
#